data_bae55887556f4018ba135b16d619fabb
#
_entry.id   bae55887556f4018ba135b16d619fabb
#
_cell.length_a   1.000
_cell.length_b   1.000
_cell.length_c   1.000
_cell.angle_alpha   90.00
_cell.angle_beta   90.00
_cell.angle_gamma   90.00
#
_symmetry.space_group_name_H-M   'P 1'
#
loop_
_entity.id
_entity.type
_entity.pdbx_description
1 polymer ?
#
loop_
_entity_poly.entity_id
_entity_poly.type
_entity_poly.pdbx_seq_one_letter_code
_entity_poly.pdbx_strand_id
1 'polypeptide(L)'
;MKAIEHLRTINHHKLLVMKGCFKVGLYRQGLMHDLSKYTPSEFFVGCKYYQGNRSPNNAEREATGVSSAWLHHKGRNKHHYEYWIDYSLNKEEGIVGMRMPTRYVVEMFVD
;
A
#
# COMPACT_ATOMS: atom_id res chain seq x y z
N MET A 1 17.23 3.94 13.31
CA MET A 1 16.10 4.27 12.43
C MET A 1 16.63 4.83 11.12
N LYS A 2 16.26 4.24 10.00
CA LYS A 2 16.81 4.59 8.68
C LYS A 2 15.85 5.50 7.91
N ALA A 3 15.61 6.70 8.44
CA ALA A 3 14.60 7.60 7.92
C ALA A 3 14.90 8.11 6.51
N ILE A 4 16.15 8.49 6.24
CA ILE A 4 16.54 9.04 4.93
C ILE A 4 16.47 7.95 3.86
N GLU A 5 17.00 6.77 4.14
CA GLU A 5 16.98 5.64 3.20
C GLU A 5 15.55 5.21 2.89
N HIS A 6 14.70 5.14 3.92
CA HIS A 6 13.30 4.78 3.75
C HIS A 6 12.54 5.85 2.94
N LEU A 7 12.77 7.13 3.23
CA LEU A 7 12.16 8.23 2.48
C LEU A 7 12.57 8.20 1.01
N ARG A 8 13.85 7.96 0.73
CA ARG A 8 14.33 7.84 -0.66
C ARG A 8 13.65 6.69 -1.40
N THR A 9 13.49 5.56 -0.74
CA THR A 9 12.82 4.39 -1.31
C THR A 9 11.36 4.71 -1.64
N ILE A 10 10.62 5.34 -0.71
CA ILE A 10 9.24 5.74 -0.93
C ILE A 10 9.14 6.73 -2.09
N ASN A 11 10.00 7.75 -2.11
CA ASN A 11 9.97 8.77 -3.15
C ASN A 11 10.30 8.20 -4.53
N HIS A 12 11.26 7.30 -4.61
CA HIS A 12 11.63 6.65 -5.86
C HIS A 12 10.47 5.82 -6.42
N HIS A 13 9.86 4.99 -5.59
CA HIS A 13 8.69 4.20 -5.98
C HIS A 13 7.52 5.11 -6.39
N LYS A 14 7.26 6.16 -5.62
CA LYS A 14 6.22 7.16 -5.92
C LYS A 14 6.39 7.74 -7.31
N LEU A 15 7.61 8.16 -7.67
CA LEU A 15 7.88 8.73 -8.98
C LEU A 15 7.70 7.71 -10.11
N LEU A 16 8.16 6.48 -9.91
CA LEU A 16 8.00 5.42 -10.93
C LEU A 16 6.53 5.12 -11.20
N VAL A 17 5.73 4.94 -10.16
CA VAL A 17 4.31 4.62 -10.30
C VAL A 17 3.55 5.82 -10.87
N MET A 18 3.87 7.04 -10.43
CA MET A 18 3.26 8.25 -10.97
C MET A 18 3.49 8.37 -12.47
N LYS A 19 4.72 8.14 -12.94
CA LYS A 19 5.03 8.15 -14.38
C LYS A 19 4.25 7.06 -15.12
N GLY A 20 4.17 5.85 -14.58
CA GLY A 20 3.40 4.76 -15.17
C GLY A 20 1.91 5.08 -15.25
N CYS A 21 1.35 5.62 -14.20
CA CYS A 21 -0.07 6.04 -14.16
C CYS A 21 -0.34 7.14 -15.19
N PHE A 22 0.55 8.11 -15.34
CA PHE A 22 0.41 9.18 -16.32
C PHE A 22 0.39 8.63 -17.75
N LYS A 23 1.21 7.63 -18.04
CA LYS A 23 1.25 7.00 -19.36
C LYS A 23 -0.08 6.35 -19.76
N VAL A 24 -0.86 5.90 -18.79
CA VAL A 24 -2.17 5.25 -19.03
C VAL A 24 -3.35 6.19 -18.72
N GLY A 25 -3.09 7.48 -18.49
CA GLY A 25 -4.14 8.48 -18.29
C GLY A 25 -4.68 8.58 -16.87
N LEU A 26 -4.06 7.92 -15.90
CA LEU A 26 -4.48 7.96 -14.49
C LEU A 26 -3.76 9.07 -13.73
N TYR A 27 -3.98 10.32 -14.10
CA TYR A 27 -3.22 11.46 -13.55
C TYR A 27 -3.47 11.66 -12.06
N ARG A 28 -4.73 11.73 -11.64
CA ARG A 28 -5.06 11.92 -10.22
C ARG A 28 -4.56 10.76 -9.38
N GLN A 29 -4.78 9.53 -9.83
CA GLN A 29 -4.34 8.33 -9.11
C GLN A 29 -2.82 8.28 -9.01
N GLY A 30 -2.10 8.68 -10.06
CA GLY A 30 -0.64 8.76 -10.03
C GLY A 30 -0.13 9.78 -9.00
N LEU A 31 -0.76 10.96 -8.93
CA LEU A 31 -0.41 11.97 -7.95
C LEU A 31 -0.72 11.53 -6.52
N MET A 32 -1.81 10.81 -6.31
CA MET A 32 -2.29 10.40 -4.98
C MET A 32 -1.76 9.04 -4.54
N HIS A 33 -1.09 8.30 -5.43
CA HIS A 33 -0.65 6.93 -5.15
C HIS A 33 0.22 6.88 -3.89
N ASP A 34 -0.18 6.00 -2.96
CA ASP A 34 0.55 5.70 -1.73
C ASP A 34 0.91 6.90 -0.86
N LEU A 35 0.15 8.02 -0.93
CA LEU A 35 0.40 9.18 -0.07
C LEU A 35 0.33 8.82 1.42
N SER A 36 -0.42 7.79 1.79
CA SER A 36 -0.50 7.35 3.19
C SER A 36 0.85 6.91 3.75
N LYS A 37 1.81 6.52 2.91
CA LYS A 37 3.17 6.16 3.36
C LYS A 37 3.92 7.30 4.05
N TYR A 38 3.51 8.54 3.80
CA TYR A 38 4.13 9.72 4.43
C TYR A 38 3.48 10.05 5.78
N THR A 39 2.40 9.38 6.15
CA THR A 39 1.75 9.58 7.46
C THR A 39 2.56 8.93 8.58
N PRO A 40 2.47 9.44 9.82
CA PRO A 40 3.21 8.85 10.94
C PRO A 40 2.95 7.36 11.15
N SER A 41 1.71 6.90 10.97
CA SER A 41 1.34 5.49 11.18
C SER A 41 2.08 4.52 10.24
N GLU A 42 2.45 4.98 9.06
CA GLU A 42 3.19 4.16 8.09
C GLU A 42 4.66 4.53 8.02
N PHE A 43 4.98 5.82 8.02
CA PHE A 43 6.35 6.28 7.83
C PHE A 43 7.26 5.89 9.00
N PHE A 44 6.85 6.15 10.25
CA PHE A 44 7.70 5.84 11.40
C PHE A 44 7.87 4.34 11.59
N VAL A 45 6.82 3.55 11.39
CA VAL A 45 6.93 2.09 11.42
C VAL A 45 7.86 1.62 10.29
N GLY A 46 7.72 2.17 9.10
CA GLY A 46 8.60 1.87 7.98
C GLY A 46 10.06 2.18 8.27
N CYS A 47 10.34 3.32 8.90
CA CYS A 47 11.71 3.70 9.31
C CYS A 47 12.30 2.71 10.31
N LYS A 48 11.48 2.27 11.27
CA LYS A 48 11.92 1.32 12.31
C LYS A 48 12.29 -0.03 11.73
N TYR A 49 11.54 -0.52 10.74
CA TYR A 49 11.69 -1.87 10.19
C TYR A 49 12.37 -1.90 8.82
N TYR A 50 12.88 -0.77 8.34
CA TYR A 50 13.52 -0.69 7.02
C TYR A 50 14.80 -1.53 6.98
N GLN A 51 14.91 -2.41 5.97
CA GLN A 51 16.07 -3.28 5.76
C GLN A 51 16.71 -3.10 4.39
N GLY A 52 16.05 -2.43 3.45
CA GLY A 52 16.55 -2.17 2.11
C GLY A 52 16.36 -3.30 1.10
N ASN A 53 16.17 -4.54 1.56
CA ASN A 53 16.05 -5.73 0.71
C ASN A 53 14.68 -6.40 0.78
N ARG A 54 13.77 -5.90 1.62
CA ARG A 54 12.40 -6.41 1.71
C ARG A 54 11.47 -5.34 2.30
N SER A 55 10.17 -5.60 2.22
CA SER A 55 9.16 -4.70 2.77
C SER A 55 9.31 -4.55 4.30
N PRO A 56 9.32 -3.31 4.83
CA PRO A 56 9.27 -3.09 6.28
C PRO A 56 8.06 -3.75 6.94
N ASN A 57 6.94 -3.90 6.22
CA ASN A 57 5.73 -4.56 6.73
C ASN A 57 6.00 -6.02 7.11
N ASN A 58 6.80 -6.73 6.31
CA ASN A 58 7.17 -8.11 6.61
C ASN A 58 8.07 -8.19 7.84
N ALA A 59 9.00 -7.25 7.99
CA ALA A 59 9.84 -7.18 9.18
C ALA A 59 9.01 -6.90 10.44
N GLU A 60 8.01 -6.02 10.35
CA GLU A 60 7.07 -5.77 11.45
C GLU A 60 6.30 -7.04 11.81
N ARG A 61 5.81 -7.79 10.81
CA ARG A 61 5.08 -9.06 11.05
C ARG A 61 5.93 -10.09 11.77
N GLU A 62 7.19 -10.20 11.41
CA GLU A 62 8.12 -11.12 12.08
C GLU A 62 8.34 -10.72 13.54
N ALA A 63 8.42 -9.42 13.82
CA ALA A 63 8.69 -8.92 15.16
C ALA A 63 7.48 -8.96 16.08
N THR A 64 6.26 -8.71 15.54
CA THR A 64 5.06 -8.51 16.35
C THR A 64 3.90 -9.45 16.00
N GLY A 65 4.01 -10.22 14.93
CA GLY A 65 2.97 -11.14 14.44
C GLY A 65 1.99 -10.49 13.47
N VAL A 66 1.91 -9.15 13.41
CA VAL A 66 1.00 -8.40 12.54
C VAL A 66 1.73 -7.17 11.99
N SER A 67 1.16 -6.54 10.96
CA SER A 67 1.68 -5.27 10.46
C SER A 67 0.63 -4.17 10.61
N SER A 68 0.82 -3.29 11.58
CA SER A 68 -0.04 -2.12 11.77
C SER A 68 0.07 -1.15 10.60
N ALA A 69 1.29 -0.98 10.06
CA ALA A 69 1.52 -0.14 8.91
C ALA A 69 0.77 -0.66 7.67
N TRP A 70 0.78 -1.97 7.44
CA TRP A 70 0.04 -2.58 6.33
C TRP A 70 -1.48 -2.41 6.48
N LEU A 71 -2.01 -2.61 7.69
CA LEU A 71 -3.44 -2.41 7.94
C LEU A 71 -3.87 -0.98 7.64
N HIS A 72 -3.05 0.02 8.06
CA HIS A 72 -3.30 1.42 7.75
C HIS A 72 -3.22 1.67 6.24
N HIS A 73 -2.22 1.12 5.57
CA HIS A 73 -1.96 1.30 4.15
C HIS A 73 -3.08 0.70 3.28
N LYS A 74 -3.42 -0.56 3.51
CA LYS A 74 -4.43 -1.24 2.69
C LYS A 74 -5.83 -0.64 2.86
N GLY A 75 -6.12 -0.07 4.01
CA GLY A 75 -7.41 0.57 4.28
C GLY A 75 -7.57 1.95 3.62
N ARG A 76 -6.49 2.52 3.08
CA ARG A 76 -6.47 3.87 2.49
C ARG A 76 -6.02 3.90 1.03
N ASN A 77 -5.67 2.76 0.47
CA ASN A 77 -5.13 2.68 -0.89
C ASN A 77 -5.95 1.69 -1.72
N LYS A 78 -6.81 2.22 -2.57
CA LYS A 78 -7.80 1.45 -3.34
C LYS A 78 -7.19 0.60 -4.46
N HIS A 79 -5.89 0.79 -4.76
CA HIS A 79 -5.18 -0.05 -5.73
C HIS A 79 -4.70 -1.38 -5.15
N HIS A 80 -4.89 -1.61 -3.85
CA HIS A 80 -4.67 -2.91 -3.23
C HIS A 80 -5.99 -3.68 -3.19
N TYR A 81 -5.99 -4.92 -3.70
CA TYR A 81 -7.22 -5.72 -3.75
C TYR A 81 -7.78 -5.99 -2.35
N GLU A 82 -6.94 -5.99 -1.32
CA GLU A 82 -7.32 -6.21 0.07
C GLU A 82 -8.24 -5.11 0.63
N TYR A 83 -8.26 -3.94 -0.02
CA TYR A 83 -9.22 -2.88 0.31
C TYR A 83 -10.66 -3.33 0.02
N TRP A 84 -10.87 -4.16 -1.01
CA TRP A 84 -12.18 -4.55 -1.54
C TRP A 84 -12.68 -5.85 -0.94
N ILE A 85 -12.55 -5.99 0.37
CA ILE A 85 -12.96 -7.17 1.14
C ILE A 85 -14.07 -6.77 2.10
N ASP A 86 -15.11 -7.58 2.16
CA ASP A 86 -16.23 -7.39 3.07
C ASP A 86 -16.57 -8.74 3.73
N TYR A 87 -17.48 -8.73 4.67
CA TYR A 87 -17.99 -9.95 5.25
C TYR A 87 -19.36 -10.29 4.63
N SER A 88 -19.66 -11.57 4.53
CA SER A 88 -20.95 -12.05 4.06
C SER A 88 -21.93 -12.16 5.22
N LEU A 89 -23.21 -11.90 4.96
CA LEU A 89 -24.28 -12.21 5.91
C LEU A 89 -24.46 -13.72 6.06
N ASN A 90 -24.01 -14.51 5.09
CA ASN A 90 -23.95 -15.96 5.21
C ASN A 90 -22.68 -16.36 5.97
N LYS A 91 -22.83 -16.89 7.19
CA LYS A 91 -21.70 -17.24 8.05
C LYS A 91 -20.76 -18.28 7.44
N GLU A 92 -21.26 -19.14 6.55
CA GLU A 92 -20.44 -20.16 5.89
C GLU A 92 -19.48 -19.54 4.88
N GLU A 93 -19.83 -18.42 4.23
CA GLU A 93 -18.97 -17.75 3.29
C GLU A 93 -17.85 -16.97 3.98
N GLY A 94 -18.11 -16.40 5.18
CA GLY A 94 -17.13 -15.61 5.92
C GLY A 94 -16.79 -14.31 5.22
N ILE A 95 -15.57 -14.20 4.70
CA ILE A 95 -15.05 -13.03 4.00
C ILE A 95 -15.30 -13.17 2.49
N VAL A 96 -15.78 -12.11 1.86
CA VAL A 96 -16.05 -12.06 0.42
C VAL A 96 -15.36 -10.85 -0.22
N GLY A 97 -15.04 -10.97 -1.51
CA GLY A 97 -14.47 -9.86 -2.27
C GLY A 97 -15.56 -9.03 -2.94
N MET A 98 -15.35 -7.71 -2.98
CA MET A 98 -16.09 -6.81 -3.85
C MET A 98 -15.32 -6.62 -5.16
N ARG A 99 -16.05 -6.37 -6.25
CA ARG A 99 -15.41 -6.08 -7.53
C ARG A 99 -14.60 -4.79 -7.44
N MET A 100 -13.32 -4.89 -7.71
CA MET A 100 -12.42 -3.74 -7.75
C MET A 100 -12.64 -2.95 -9.05
N PRO A 101 -12.90 -1.62 -8.98
CA PRO A 101 -13.04 -0.81 -10.19
C PRO A 101 -11.81 -0.90 -11.09
N THR A 102 -12.03 -0.92 -12.41
CA THR A 102 -10.97 -1.11 -13.40
C THR A 102 -9.82 -0.13 -13.24
N ARG A 103 -10.11 1.15 -12.95
CA ARG A 103 -9.05 2.16 -12.77
C ARG A 103 -8.09 1.81 -11.63
N TYR A 104 -8.55 1.15 -10.60
CA TYR A 104 -7.69 0.71 -9.49
C TYR A 104 -6.94 -0.58 -9.80
N VAL A 105 -7.55 -1.47 -10.60
CA VAL A 105 -6.85 -2.64 -11.13
C VAL A 105 -5.67 -2.20 -11.99
N VAL A 106 -5.86 -1.20 -12.84
CA VAL A 106 -4.79 -0.66 -13.67
C VAL A 106 -3.68 -0.04 -12.82
N GLU A 107 -4.03 0.74 -11.80
CA GLU A 107 -3.06 1.31 -10.87
C GLU A 107 -2.27 0.20 -10.14
N MET A 108 -2.95 -0.84 -9.69
CA MET A 108 -2.32 -2.01 -9.06
C MET A 108 -1.33 -2.69 -10.01
N PHE A 109 -1.70 -2.81 -11.27
CA PHE A 109 -0.83 -3.41 -12.29
C PHE A 109 0.41 -2.55 -12.56
N VAL A 110 0.24 -1.23 -12.64
CA VAL A 110 1.34 -0.27 -12.84
C VAL A 110 2.29 -0.27 -11.63
N ASP A 111 1.73 -0.43 -10.44
CA ASP A 111 2.51 -0.52 -9.21
C ASP A 111 3.35 -1.82 -9.21
#